data_7680927e97dcc00683d51e12ad11d8ae
#
_entry.id   7680927e97dcc00683d51e12ad11d8ae
#
_cell.length_a   1.000
_cell.length_b   1.000
_cell.length_c   1.000
_cell.angle_alpha   90.00
_cell.angle_beta   90.00
_cell.angle_gamma   90.00
#
_symmetry.space_group_name_H-M   'P 1'
#
loop_
_entity.id
_entity.type
_entity.pdbx_description
1 polymer ?
#
loop_
_entity_poly.entity_id
_entity_poly.type
_entity_poly.pdbx_seq_one_letter_code
_entity_poly.pdbx_strand_id
1 'polypeptide(L)'
;MSTLGIIITSGIFFIMFFFSLSIARNVHSTLGPDNAGKLLRVLFPKYFFWGLILSLVGSATFYISGELLKSLILIIVAVLAGVSRFILVPKINKSRDLMLEGEEIAKKSFSSLHALSVSINLVQLVLLLITLIISIN
;
A
#
# COMPACT_ATOMS: atom_id res chain seq x y z
N MET A 1 6.89 1.52 24.83
CA MET A 1 6.05 0.82 23.81
C MET A 1 5.55 1.78 22.74
N SER A 2 5.08 2.98 23.12
CA SER A 2 4.68 4.03 22.17
C SER A 2 5.78 4.41 21.18
N THR A 3 7.01 4.59 21.64
CA THR A 3 8.17 4.88 20.79
C THR A 3 8.37 3.82 19.68
N LEU A 4 8.19 2.54 20.00
CA LEU A 4 8.27 1.46 19.00
C LEU A 4 7.15 1.59 17.96
N GLY A 5 5.93 1.92 18.40
CA GLY A 5 4.81 2.20 17.50
C GLY A 5 5.11 3.35 16.53
N ILE A 6 5.71 4.42 17.03
CA ILE A 6 6.13 5.57 16.22
C ILE A 6 7.21 5.17 15.19
N ILE A 7 8.22 4.42 15.62
CA ILE A 7 9.30 3.93 14.72
C ILE A 7 8.70 3.08 13.60
N ILE A 8 7.82 2.13 13.93
CA ILE A 8 7.17 1.26 12.94
C ILE A 8 6.32 2.09 11.98
N THR A 9 5.49 3.00 12.49
CA THR A 9 4.63 3.87 11.68
C THR A 9 5.46 4.75 10.73
N SER A 10 6.56 5.32 11.21
CA SER A 10 7.49 6.09 10.39
C SER A 10 8.11 5.22 9.29
N GLY A 11 8.53 4.01 9.62
CA GLY A 11 9.07 3.06 8.66
C GLY A 11 8.08 2.73 7.55
N ILE A 12 6.83 2.41 7.90
CA ILE A 12 5.77 2.14 6.91
C ILE A 12 5.54 3.37 6.04
N PHE A 13 5.39 4.54 6.65
CA PHE A 13 5.13 5.80 5.93
C PHE A 13 6.22 6.07 4.89
N PHE A 14 7.50 6.06 5.29
CA PHE A 14 8.59 6.37 4.38
C PHE A 14 8.81 5.31 3.30
N ILE A 15 8.62 4.02 3.60
CA ILE A 15 8.65 2.96 2.58
C ILE A 15 7.55 3.18 1.55
N MET A 16 6.32 3.44 1.99
CA MET A 16 5.18 3.67 1.10
C MET A 16 5.35 4.95 0.27
N PHE A 17 5.82 6.01 0.89
CA PHE A 17 6.09 7.30 0.25
C PHE A 17 7.17 7.16 -0.84
N PHE A 18 8.32 6.58 -0.50
CA PHE A 18 9.41 6.37 -1.42
C PHE A 18 9.03 5.44 -2.59
N PHE A 19 8.33 4.33 -2.28
CA PHE A 19 7.86 3.42 -3.32
C PHE A 19 6.94 4.13 -4.31
N SER A 20 5.97 4.91 -3.81
CA SER A 20 4.98 5.59 -4.65
C SER A 20 5.59 6.68 -5.52
N LEU A 21 6.47 7.51 -4.97
CA LEU A 21 7.05 8.65 -5.69
C LEU A 21 8.24 8.29 -6.58
N SER A 22 9.04 7.32 -6.15
CA SER A 22 10.30 7.01 -6.82
C SER A 22 10.24 5.69 -7.57
N ILE A 23 9.91 4.59 -6.90
CA ILE A 23 10.01 3.26 -7.53
C ILE A 23 8.92 3.07 -8.59
N ALA A 24 7.66 3.22 -8.22
CA ALA A 24 6.54 2.94 -9.12
C ALA A 24 6.58 3.81 -10.38
N ARG A 25 6.97 5.07 -10.24
CA ARG A 25 7.07 6.00 -11.36
C ARG A 25 8.25 5.68 -12.27
N ASN A 26 9.43 5.44 -11.70
CA ASN A 26 10.66 5.25 -12.47
C ASN A 26 10.77 3.86 -13.11
N VAL A 27 10.13 2.84 -12.52
CA VAL A 27 10.11 1.49 -13.10
C VAL A 27 9.52 1.51 -14.52
N HIS A 28 8.40 2.21 -14.72
CA HIS A 28 7.76 2.30 -16.05
C HIS A 28 8.60 3.05 -17.07
N SER A 29 9.22 4.16 -16.68
CA SER A 29 10.03 4.98 -17.57
C SER A 29 11.35 4.32 -17.94
N THR A 30 11.89 3.47 -17.06
CA THR A 30 13.20 2.84 -17.25
C THR A 30 13.12 1.49 -17.95
N LEU A 31 12.15 0.66 -17.60
CA LEU A 31 12.07 -0.73 -18.06
C LEU A 31 11.09 -0.95 -19.23
N GLY A 32 10.30 0.06 -19.58
CA GLY A 32 9.20 -0.08 -20.52
C GLY A 32 8.02 -0.89 -19.94
N PRO A 33 6.84 -0.90 -20.63
CA PRO A 33 5.59 -1.42 -20.08
C PRO A 33 5.65 -2.90 -19.68
N ASP A 34 6.28 -3.74 -20.52
CA ASP A 34 6.29 -5.20 -20.33
C ASP A 34 7.14 -5.62 -19.14
N ASN A 35 8.39 -5.14 -19.09
CA ASN A 35 9.32 -5.47 -18.00
C ASN A 35 8.90 -4.81 -16.68
N ALA A 36 8.44 -3.56 -16.74
CA ALA A 36 7.86 -2.87 -15.59
C ALA A 36 6.72 -3.69 -14.96
N GLY A 37 5.82 -4.17 -15.81
CA GLY A 37 4.71 -4.98 -15.30
C GLY A 37 5.11 -6.32 -14.71
N LYS A 38 6.11 -7.00 -15.28
CA LYS A 38 6.66 -8.24 -14.70
C LYS A 38 7.23 -7.98 -13.31
N LEU A 39 8.01 -6.91 -13.15
CA LEU A 39 8.62 -6.53 -11.87
C LEU A 39 7.56 -6.14 -10.84
N LEU A 40 6.61 -5.27 -11.20
CA LEU A 40 5.58 -4.78 -10.29
C LEU A 40 4.62 -5.90 -9.85
N ARG A 41 4.37 -6.91 -10.70
CA ARG A 41 3.60 -8.11 -10.34
C ARG A 41 4.21 -8.88 -9.16
N VAL A 42 5.54 -8.85 -9.00
CA VAL A 42 6.26 -9.47 -7.88
C VAL A 42 6.35 -8.53 -6.68
N LEU A 43 6.56 -7.23 -6.92
CA LEU A 43 6.78 -6.25 -5.86
C LEU A 43 5.49 -5.88 -5.10
N PHE A 44 4.38 -5.58 -5.80
CA PHE A 44 3.15 -5.13 -5.14
C PHE A 44 2.60 -6.12 -4.11
N PRO A 45 2.54 -7.44 -4.36
CA PRO A 45 2.12 -8.39 -3.34
C PRO A 45 2.98 -8.33 -2.07
N LYS A 46 4.29 -8.16 -2.21
CA LYS A 46 5.22 -8.04 -1.07
C LYS A 46 5.07 -6.71 -0.35
N TYR A 47 4.95 -5.62 -1.12
CA TYR A 47 4.72 -4.28 -0.61
C TYR A 47 3.49 -4.20 0.31
N PHE A 48 2.33 -4.67 -0.16
CA PHE A 48 1.11 -4.67 0.66
C PHE A 48 1.17 -5.69 1.80
N PHE A 49 1.84 -6.83 1.62
CA PHE A 49 2.03 -7.81 2.69
C PHE A 49 2.83 -7.22 3.86
N TRP A 50 3.95 -6.57 3.58
CA TRP A 50 4.73 -5.90 4.62
C TRP A 50 3.97 -4.73 5.26
N GLY A 51 3.23 -3.95 4.46
CA GLY A 51 2.34 -2.93 4.97
C GLY A 51 1.31 -3.47 5.96
N LEU A 52 0.68 -4.61 5.64
CA LEU A 52 -0.27 -5.31 6.50
C LEU A 52 0.39 -5.74 7.83
N ILE A 53 1.48 -6.51 7.76
CA ILE A 53 2.15 -7.05 8.95
C ILE A 53 2.65 -5.93 9.86
N LEU A 54 3.36 -4.96 9.32
CA LEU A 54 3.92 -3.87 10.12
C LEU A 54 2.81 -2.99 10.73
N SER A 55 1.69 -2.77 10.03
CA SER A 55 0.56 -2.02 10.59
C SER A 55 -0.11 -2.77 11.74
N LEU A 56 -0.24 -4.10 11.66
CA LEU A 56 -0.74 -4.90 12.77
C LEU A 56 0.20 -4.87 13.99
N VAL A 57 1.51 -5.01 13.76
CA VAL A 57 2.50 -4.91 14.85
C VAL A 57 2.51 -3.51 15.47
N GLY A 58 2.49 -2.45 14.65
CA GLY A 58 2.40 -1.07 15.13
C GLY A 58 1.11 -0.81 15.91
N SER A 59 -0.03 -1.32 15.43
CA SER A 59 -1.31 -1.25 16.15
C SER A 59 -1.22 -1.91 17.53
N ALA A 60 -0.65 -3.10 17.60
CA ALA A 60 -0.48 -3.81 18.88
C ALA A 60 0.40 -3.02 19.86
N THR A 61 1.48 -2.37 19.39
CA THR A 61 2.34 -1.54 20.26
C THR A 61 1.61 -0.33 20.81
N PHE A 62 0.79 0.35 20.03
CA PHE A 62 -0.05 1.47 20.49
C PHE A 62 -1.15 1.00 21.45
N TYR A 63 -1.78 -0.12 21.16
CA TYR A 63 -2.80 -0.70 22.04
C TYR A 63 -2.26 -1.00 23.43
N ILE A 64 -1.10 -1.68 23.51
CA ILE A 64 -0.42 -1.99 24.77
C ILE A 64 0.00 -0.71 25.52
N SER A 65 0.25 0.39 24.80
CA SER A 65 0.59 1.69 25.38
C SER A 65 -0.63 2.51 25.82
N GLY A 66 -1.85 1.98 25.66
CA GLY A 66 -3.09 2.70 25.99
C GLY A 66 -3.51 3.75 24.94
N GLU A 67 -2.85 3.77 23.77
CA GLU A 67 -3.09 4.76 22.71
C GLU A 67 -4.08 4.23 21.67
N LEU A 68 -5.34 4.05 22.12
CA LEU A 68 -6.38 3.39 21.35
C LEU A 68 -6.63 4.02 19.97
N LEU A 69 -6.67 5.35 19.88
CA LEU A 69 -6.91 6.03 18.60
C LEU A 69 -5.86 5.68 17.54
N LYS A 70 -4.57 5.72 17.91
CA LYS A 70 -3.46 5.38 17.01
C LYS A 70 -3.52 3.90 16.61
N SER A 71 -3.84 3.04 17.57
CA SER A 71 -4.05 1.61 17.31
C SER A 71 -5.15 1.38 16.27
N LEU A 72 -6.32 2.02 16.42
CA LEU A 72 -7.43 1.89 15.49
C LEU A 72 -7.09 2.41 14.08
N ILE A 73 -6.37 3.54 13.98
CA ILE A 73 -5.92 4.06 12.69
C ILE A 73 -5.03 3.02 11.98
N LEU A 74 -4.08 2.40 12.70
CA LEU A 74 -3.22 1.37 12.10
C LEU A 74 -3.97 0.09 11.74
N ILE A 75 -5.05 -0.28 12.43
CA ILE A 75 -5.94 -1.37 12.01
C ILE A 75 -6.59 -1.03 10.66
N ILE A 76 -7.07 0.20 10.48
CA ILE A 76 -7.63 0.62 9.19
C ILE A 76 -6.57 0.51 8.08
N VAL A 77 -5.34 0.98 8.33
CA VAL A 77 -4.23 0.84 7.37
C VAL A 77 -3.96 -0.63 7.04
N ALA A 78 -3.96 -1.51 8.05
CA ALA A 78 -3.78 -2.96 7.86
C ALA A 78 -4.89 -3.58 7.01
N VAL A 79 -6.16 -3.24 7.28
CA VAL A 79 -7.31 -3.72 6.50
C VAL A 79 -7.19 -3.27 5.04
N LEU A 80 -6.86 -2.01 4.79
CA LEU A 80 -6.66 -1.48 3.44
C LEU A 80 -5.50 -2.18 2.72
N ALA A 81 -4.41 -2.48 3.41
CA ALA A 81 -3.29 -3.26 2.86
C ALA A 81 -3.72 -4.70 2.52
N GLY A 82 -4.50 -5.34 3.39
CA GLY A 82 -5.08 -6.66 3.15
C GLY A 82 -6.00 -6.69 1.92
N VAL A 83 -6.92 -5.72 1.81
CA VAL A 83 -7.79 -5.57 0.62
C VAL A 83 -6.96 -5.40 -0.65
N SER A 84 -5.94 -4.53 -0.61
CA SER A 84 -5.05 -4.33 -1.75
C SER A 84 -4.32 -5.62 -2.12
N ARG A 85 -3.76 -6.34 -1.15
CA ARG A 85 -2.97 -7.56 -1.36
C ARG A 85 -3.80 -8.72 -1.90
N PHE A 86 -4.95 -8.98 -1.28
CA PHE A 86 -5.71 -10.22 -1.52
C PHE A 86 -6.84 -10.05 -2.53
N ILE A 87 -7.30 -8.82 -2.78
CA ILE A 87 -8.41 -8.56 -3.68
C ILE A 87 -7.96 -7.75 -4.90
N LEU A 88 -7.33 -6.57 -4.69
CA LEU A 88 -7.03 -5.68 -5.82
C LEU A 88 -5.88 -6.18 -6.68
N VAL A 89 -4.76 -6.60 -6.08
CA VAL A 89 -3.59 -7.07 -6.84
C VAL A 89 -3.93 -8.24 -7.78
N PRO A 90 -4.64 -9.30 -7.35
CA PRO A 90 -5.07 -10.37 -8.26
C PRO A 90 -5.97 -9.88 -9.40
N LYS A 91 -6.94 -8.99 -9.09
CA LYS A 91 -7.84 -8.43 -10.09
C LYS A 91 -7.13 -7.54 -11.11
N ILE A 92 -6.20 -6.70 -10.65
CA ILE A 92 -5.37 -5.84 -11.51
C ILE A 92 -4.52 -6.71 -12.44
N ASN A 93 -3.87 -7.73 -11.92
CA ASN A 93 -3.06 -8.65 -12.73
C ASN A 93 -3.89 -9.37 -13.78
N LYS A 94 -5.08 -9.87 -13.42
CA LYS A 94 -6.00 -10.52 -14.36
C LYS A 94 -6.46 -9.55 -15.46
N SER A 95 -6.90 -8.36 -15.09
CA SER A 95 -7.34 -7.34 -16.06
C SER A 95 -6.21 -6.92 -17.00
N ARG A 96 -4.96 -6.87 -16.49
CA ARG A 96 -3.80 -6.59 -17.31
C ARG A 96 -3.53 -7.70 -18.33
N ASP A 97 -3.61 -8.97 -17.91
CA ASP A 97 -3.38 -10.10 -18.80
C ASP A 97 -4.40 -10.09 -19.95
N LEU A 98 -5.68 -9.92 -19.65
CA LEU A 98 -6.75 -9.81 -20.65
C LEU A 98 -6.57 -8.58 -21.56
N MET A 99 -6.12 -7.46 -21.03
CA MET A 99 -5.81 -6.27 -21.83
C MET A 99 -4.68 -6.53 -22.84
N LEU A 100 -3.64 -7.29 -22.46
CA LEU A 100 -2.56 -7.67 -23.36
C LEU A 100 -3.00 -8.67 -24.44
N GLU A 101 -4.05 -9.44 -24.20
CA GLU A 101 -4.72 -10.32 -25.16
C GLU A 101 -5.65 -9.56 -26.13
N GLY A 102 -5.80 -8.25 -25.94
CA GLY A 102 -6.57 -7.37 -26.83
C GLY A 102 -8.02 -7.11 -26.43
N GLU A 103 -8.43 -7.47 -25.19
CA GLU A 103 -9.77 -7.18 -24.69
C GLU A 103 -9.94 -5.70 -24.32
N GLU A 104 -10.73 -4.96 -25.08
CA GLU A 104 -11.02 -3.52 -24.85
C GLU A 104 -11.65 -3.24 -23.48
N ILE A 105 -12.57 -4.10 -23.04
CA ILE A 105 -13.24 -3.97 -21.72
C ILE A 105 -12.23 -4.13 -20.58
N ALA A 106 -11.24 -5.01 -20.75
CA ALA A 106 -10.21 -5.25 -19.75
C ALA A 106 -9.29 -4.02 -19.54
N LYS A 107 -9.06 -3.22 -20.58
CA LYS A 107 -8.31 -1.96 -20.47
C LYS A 107 -8.98 -0.96 -19.51
N LYS A 108 -10.30 -0.80 -19.61
CA LYS A 108 -11.08 0.06 -18.72
C LYS A 108 -11.08 -0.48 -17.28
N SER A 109 -11.26 -1.78 -17.12
CA SER A 109 -11.21 -2.47 -15.82
C SER A 109 -9.83 -2.31 -15.16
N PHE A 110 -8.75 -2.53 -15.89
CA PHE A 110 -7.38 -2.34 -15.40
C PHE A 110 -7.16 -0.90 -14.93
N SER A 111 -7.53 0.10 -15.73
CA SER A 111 -7.36 1.53 -15.37
C SER A 111 -8.14 1.88 -14.10
N SER A 112 -9.38 1.44 -13.99
CA SER A 112 -10.24 1.70 -12.82
C SER A 112 -9.71 1.04 -11.55
N LEU A 113 -9.31 -0.23 -11.62
CA LEU A 113 -8.74 -0.97 -10.48
C LEU A 113 -7.39 -0.40 -10.06
N HIS A 114 -6.57 0.04 -11.02
CA HIS A 114 -5.30 0.69 -10.73
C HIS A 114 -5.53 2.03 -10.02
N ALA A 115 -6.43 2.87 -10.52
CA ALA A 115 -6.78 4.13 -9.88
C ALA A 115 -7.32 3.93 -8.45
N LEU A 116 -8.15 2.90 -8.22
CA LEU A 116 -8.62 2.54 -6.89
C LEU A 116 -7.46 2.15 -5.95
N SER A 117 -6.52 1.34 -6.43
CA SER A 117 -5.34 0.94 -5.67
C SER A 117 -4.47 2.13 -5.28
N VAL A 118 -4.26 3.08 -6.20
CA VAL A 118 -3.52 4.33 -5.94
C VAL A 118 -4.25 5.19 -4.90
N SER A 119 -5.57 5.32 -5.00
CA SER A 119 -6.38 6.07 -4.04
C SER A 119 -6.32 5.46 -2.63
N ILE A 120 -6.41 4.15 -2.52
CA ILE A 120 -6.26 3.45 -1.23
C ILE A 120 -4.86 3.70 -0.65
N ASN A 121 -3.81 3.61 -1.47
CA ASN A 121 -2.44 3.89 -1.03
C ASN A 121 -2.27 5.34 -0.52
N LEU A 122 -2.91 6.31 -1.18
CA LEU A 122 -2.90 7.69 -0.73
C LEU A 122 -3.62 7.85 0.61
N VAL A 123 -4.78 7.22 0.79
CA VAL A 123 -5.51 7.21 2.07
C VAL A 123 -4.63 6.62 3.18
N GLN A 124 -3.96 5.51 2.93
CA GLN A 124 -3.03 4.91 3.89
C GLN A 124 -1.89 5.87 4.27
N LEU A 125 -1.28 6.56 3.30
CA LEU A 125 -0.23 7.56 3.57
C LEU A 125 -0.75 8.70 4.44
N VAL A 126 -1.96 9.21 4.18
CA VAL A 126 -2.59 10.27 4.99
C VAL A 126 -2.84 9.77 6.42
N LEU A 127 -3.38 8.57 6.59
CA LEU A 127 -3.63 7.99 7.92
C LEU A 127 -2.34 7.78 8.72
N LEU A 128 -1.28 7.30 8.07
CA LEU A 128 0.04 7.16 8.70
C LEU A 128 0.61 8.51 9.11
N LEU A 129 0.51 9.52 8.24
CA LEU A 129 0.96 10.89 8.55
C LEU A 129 0.19 11.49 9.72
N ILE A 130 -1.14 11.32 9.77
CA ILE A 130 -1.97 11.75 10.89
C ILE A 130 -1.48 11.08 12.18
N THR A 131 -1.24 9.75 12.14
CA THR A 131 -0.73 9.01 13.32
C THR A 131 0.60 9.57 13.81
N LEU A 132 1.50 9.94 12.90
CA LEU A 132 2.79 10.54 13.26
C LEU A 132 2.61 11.94 13.86
N ILE A 133 1.76 12.78 13.26
CA ILE A 133 1.50 14.15 13.76
C ILE A 133 0.93 14.13 15.19
N ILE A 134 -0.08 13.29 15.45
CA ILE A 134 -0.67 13.16 16.78
C ILE A 134 0.25 12.43 17.79
N SER A 135 1.37 11.89 17.35
CA SER A 135 2.36 11.25 18.21
C SER A 135 3.47 12.20 18.65
N ILE A 136 3.60 13.34 17.99
CA ILE A 136 4.59 14.39 18.30
C ILE A 136 4.01 15.43 19.28
N ASN A 137 2.69 15.59 19.28
CA ASN A 137 1.97 16.48 20.21
C ASN A 137 1.54 15.77 21.48
#